data_781d3cc57b326e52903f1087e84fe10d
#
_entry.id   781d3cc57b326e52903f1087e84fe10d
#
_cell.length_a   1.000
_cell.length_b   1.000
_cell.length_c   1.000
_cell.angle_alpha   90.00
_cell.angle_beta   90.00
_cell.angle_gamma   90.00
#
_symmetry.space_group_name_H-M   'P 1'
#
loop_
_entity.id
_entity.type
_entity.pdbx_description
1 polymer ?
#
loop_
_entity_poly.entity_id
_entity_poly.type
_entity_poly.pdbx_seq_one_letter_code
_entity_poly.pdbx_strand_id
1 'polypeptide(L)'
;MKWQKKIELLSLTRAITLKKYKKRFFMPIMDLVNYNYAGLTYKMGENENIYIKSKNIIRKNEEIFVNYTSSSIHAITFFFEHGFIDNSFNSFEIKSGELKFTLKNVLQYDKNYFSKKNSTFTFKEDINFTNNNISNNFIKLLEIFPSNQRYTAAIKILNTYKNLISPMKDDKFNENSLILKNFNRSVELYLNIIDNYLRLIMKNYEKN
;
A
#
# COMPACT_ATOMS: atom_id res chain seq x y z
N MET A 1 26.69 -12.97 14.68
CA MET A 1 26.19 -12.24 13.50
C MET A 1 25.06 -12.94 12.74
N LYS A 2 25.10 -14.23 12.43
CA LYS A 2 24.00 -14.96 11.74
C LYS A 2 22.67 -15.01 12.53
N TRP A 3 22.71 -15.16 13.85
CA TRP A 3 21.51 -15.25 14.70
C TRP A 3 20.79 -13.90 14.88
N GLN A 4 21.51 -12.82 15.04
CA GLN A 4 20.91 -11.48 15.15
C GLN A 4 20.10 -11.11 13.91
N LYS A 5 20.65 -11.36 12.70
CA LYS A 5 19.91 -11.14 11.45
C LYS A 5 18.64 -11.99 11.32
N LYS A 6 18.68 -13.26 11.83
CA LYS A 6 17.48 -14.12 11.83
C LYS A 6 16.41 -13.62 12.80
N ILE A 7 16.81 -13.14 13.98
CA ILE A 7 15.89 -12.55 14.98
C ILE A 7 15.28 -11.25 14.43
N GLU A 8 16.07 -10.39 13.79
CA GLU A 8 15.57 -9.18 13.14
C GLU A 8 14.57 -9.51 12.04
N LEU A 9 14.85 -10.48 11.19
CA LEU A 9 13.94 -10.93 10.12
C LEU A 9 12.64 -11.49 10.70
N LEU A 10 12.71 -12.35 11.73
CA LEU A 10 11.53 -12.86 12.43
C LEU A 10 10.72 -11.73 13.07
N SER A 11 11.39 -10.72 13.66
CA SER A 11 10.70 -9.58 14.25
C SER A 11 10.00 -8.70 13.21
N LEU A 12 10.54 -8.63 11.99
CA LEU A 12 9.91 -7.90 10.89
C LEU A 12 8.68 -8.62 10.34
N THR A 13 8.72 -9.96 10.29
CA THR A 13 7.71 -10.78 9.62
C THR A 13 6.63 -11.34 10.54
N ARG A 14 6.90 -11.43 11.86
CA ARG A 14 6.04 -12.12 12.84
C ARG A 14 5.65 -11.27 14.03
N ALA A 15 6.24 -10.09 14.23
CA ALA A 15 5.93 -9.25 15.37
C ALA A 15 4.78 -8.28 15.08
N ILE A 16 3.84 -8.18 16.00
CA ILE A 16 2.77 -7.19 15.94
C ILE A 16 3.26 -5.88 16.56
N THR A 17 3.07 -4.79 15.84
CA THR A 17 3.39 -3.45 16.33
C THR A 17 2.19 -2.85 17.04
N LEU A 18 2.28 -2.67 18.34
CA LEU A 18 1.27 -1.93 19.10
C LEU A 18 1.62 -0.43 19.07
N LYS A 19 0.84 0.35 18.31
CA LYS A 19 1.07 1.79 18.10
C LYS A 19 1.20 2.56 19.43
N LYS A 20 0.40 2.19 20.44
CA LYS A 20 0.42 2.80 21.79
C LYS A 20 1.80 2.73 22.44
N TYR A 21 2.52 1.62 22.28
CA TYR A 21 3.82 1.40 22.94
C TYR A 21 5.02 1.68 22.05
N LYS A 22 4.80 1.87 20.74
CA LYS A 22 5.88 1.94 19.73
C LYS A 22 6.85 0.75 19.81
N LYS A 23 6.34 -0.41 20.25
CA LYS A 23 7.11 -1.65 20.45
C LYS A 23 6.51 -2.77 19.61
N ARG A 24 7.36 -3.73 19.27
CA ARG A 24 6.97 -4.96 18.59
C ARG A 24 6.90 -6.10 19.60
N PHE A 25 5.89 -6.94 19.47
CA PHE A 25 5.66 -8.08 20.34
C PHE A 25 5.52 -9.34 19.52
N PHE A 26 6.19 -10.40 19.97
CA PHE A 26 5.95 -11.74 19.46
C PHE A 26 4.76 -12.34 20.23
N MET A 27 3.84 -12.95 19.50
CA MET A 27 2.69 -13.62 20.08
C MET A 27 2.68 -15.08 19.62
N PRO A 28 3.35 -15.99 20.37
CA PRO A 28 3.70 -17.33 19.89
C PRO A 28 2.52 -18.15 19.35
N ILE A 29 1.35 -18.06 19.98
CA ILE A 29 0.16 -18.80 19.54
C ILE A 29 -0.51 -18.09 18.35
N MET A 30 -0.60 -16.77 18.41
CA MET A 30 -1.24 -15.98 17.36
C MET A 30 -0.42 -15.98 16.05
N ASP A 31 0.89 -16.13 16.14
CA ASP A 31 1.80 -16.26 14.99
C ASP A 31 1.61 -17.56 14.21
N LEU A 32 0.94 -18.56 14.79
CA LEU A 32 0.62 -19.82 14.14
C LEU A 32 -0.70 -19.81 13.37
N VAL A 33 -1.51 -18.77 13.56
CA VAL A 33 -2.79 -18.62 12.86
C VAL A 33 -2.55 -18.16 11.42
N ASN A 34 -3.11 -18.88 10.46
CA ASN A 34 -2.91 -18.60 9.05
C ASN A 34 -3.61 -17.29 8.63
N TYR A 35 -3.05 -16.67 7.61
CA TYR A 35 -3.57 -15.45 7.03
C TYR A 35 -4.73 -15.72 6.08
N ASN A 36 -5.75 -14.87 6.17
CA ASN A 36 -6.76 -14.69 5.13
C ASN A 36 -7.23 -13.22 5.16
N TYR A 37 -7.40 -12.61 4.00
CA TYR A 37 -7.87 -11.22 3.91
C TYR A 37 -9.21 -10.99 4.59
N ALA A 38 -10.14 -11.94 4.49
CA ALA A 38 -11.43 -11.91 5.17
C ALA A 38 -11.35 -12.44 6.61
N GLY A 39 -10.15 -12.77 7.11
CA GLY A 39 -9.92 -13.30 8.44
C GLY A 39 -10.27 -12.31 9.55
N LEU A 40 -10.25 -12.81 10.78
CA LEU A 40 -10.52 -12.03 11.97
C LEU A 40 -9.39 -11.01 12.21
N THR A 41 -9.72 -9.89 12.82
CA THR A 41 -8.72 -8.87 13.17
C THR A 41 -8.33 -8.99 14.64
N TYR A 42 -7.05 -8.69 14.91
CA TYR A 42 -6.58 -8.55 16.29
C TYR A 42 -7.22 -7.33 16.95
N LYS A 43 -7.60 -7.50 18.21
CA LYS A 43 -8.12 -6.42 19.04
C LYS A 43 -7.32 -6.33 20.33
N MET A 44 -7.21 -5.13 20.85
CA MET A 44 -6.63 -4.88 22.16
C MET A 44 -7.75 -4.57 23.16
N GLY A 45 -7.79 -5.31 24.25
CA GLY A 45 -8.71 -5.08 25.36
C GLY A 45 -8.21 -4.01 26.33
N GLU A 46 -9.05 -3.66 27.29
CA GLU A 46 -8.76 -2.63 28.30
C GLU A 46 -7.53 -2.96 29.15
N ASN A 47 -7.31 -4.22 29.47
CA ASN A 47 -6.15 -4.71 30.25
C ASN A 47 -4.94 -5.04 29.38
N GLU A 48 -4.84 -4.43 28.19
CA GLU A 48 -3.73 -4.65 27.25
C GLU A 48 -3.64 -6.09 26.70
N ASN A 49 -4.64 -6.91 26.95
CA ASN A 49 -4.73 -8.24 26.36
C ASN A 49 -5.04 -8.14 24.86
N ILE A 50 -4.28 -8.87 24.07
CA ILE A 50 -4.54 -9.00 22.64
C ILE A 50 -5.41 -10.24 22.42
N TYR A 51 -6.50 -10.08 21.70
CA TYR A 51 -7.43 -11.16 21.44
C TYR A 51 -7.98 -11.10 20.00
N ILE A 52 -8.45 -12.25 19.55
CA ILE A 52 -9.21 -12.41 18.32
C ILE A 52 -10.65 -12.74 18.73
N LYS A 53 -11.63 -12.03 18.16
CA LYS A 53 -13.04 -12.29 18.44
C LYS A 53 -13.76 -12.64 17.14
N SER A 54 -14.29 -13.86 17.09
CA SER A 54 -15.21 -14.23 16.02
C SER A 54 -16.59 -13.62 16.25
N LYS A 55 -17.23 -13.17 15.19
CA LYS A 55 -18.64 -12.77 15.19
C LYS A 55 -19.55 -13.97 14.95
N ASN A 56 -19.02 -15.03 14.36
CA ASN A 56 -19.76 -16.24 13.98
C ASN A 56 -19.34 -17.42 14.85
N ILE A 57 -20.20 -18.42 14.90
CA ILE A 57 -19.87 -19.70 15.54
C ILE A 57 -18.79 -20.38 14.73
N ILE A 58 -17.71 -20.78 15.36
CA ILE A 58 -16.64 -21.58 14.77
C ILE A 58 -16.94 -23.04 15.07
N ARG A 59 -17.05 -23.86 14.02
CA ARG A 59 -17.34 -25.28 14.15
C ARG A 59 -16.09 -26.07 14.54
N LYS A 60 -16.27 -27.25 15.09
CA LYS A 60 -15.15 -28.18 15.34
C LYS A 60 -14.42 -28.47 14.02
N ASN A 61 -13.10 -28.40 14.06
CA ASN A 61 -12.18 -28.58 12.92
C ASN A 61 -12.24 -27.47 11.85
N GLU A 62 -12.93 -26.37 12.12
CA GLU A 62 -12.87 -25.19 11.26
C GLU A 62 -11.59 -24.41 11.55
N GLU A 63 -10.85 -24.08 10.49
CA GLU A 63 -9.61 -23.31 10.62
C GLU A 63 -9.93 -21.84 10.91
N ILE A 64 -9.20 -21.27 11.86
CA ILE A 64 -9.29 -19.85 12.18
C ILE A 64 -8.25 -19.09 11.37
N PHE A 65 -8.70 -18.11 10.61
CA PHE A 65 -7.84 -17.22 9.87
C PHE A 65 -7.83 -15.83 10.49
N VAL A 66 -6.69 -15.16 10.38
CA VAL A 66 -6.57 -13.76 10.77
C VAL A 66 -6.10 -12.90 9.62
N ASN A 67 -6.57 -11.67 9.62
CA ASN A 67 -6.04 -10.65 8.73
C ASN A 67 -4.87 -9.97 9.44
N TYR A 68 -3.66 -10.14 8.91
CA TYR A 68 -2.43 -9.54 9.47
C TYR A 68 -2.37 -8.03 9.23
N THR A 69 -3.26 -7.51 8.39
CA THR A 69 -3.19 -6.14 7.94
C THR A 69 -4.22 -5.26 8.62
N SER A 70 -3.84 -4.07 9.00
CA SER A 70 -4.79 -2.96 9.04
C SER A 70 -5.09 -2.60 7.57
N SER A 71 -6.29 -2.19 7.27
CA SER A 71 -6.94 -1.99 5.95
C SER A 71 -6.16 -1.26 4.84
N SER A 72 -4.87 -1.00 4.97
CA SER A 72 -4.08 -0.15 4.08
C SER A 72 -2.68 -0.68 3.73
N ILE A 73 -2.41 -1.98 3.90
CA ILE A 73 -1.11 -2.52 3.46
C ILE A 73 -1.17 -2.85 1.98
N HIS A 74 -0.15 -2.40 1.26
CA HIS A 74 -0.01 -2.59 -0.18
C HIS A 74 0.70 -3.90 -0.50
N ALA A 75 0.42 -4.47 -1.66
CA ALA A 75 0.91 -5.78 -2.07
C ALA A 75 2.43 -5.93 -1.91
N ILE A 76 3.22 -4.97 -2.36
CA ILE A 76 4.70 -5.02 -2.26
C ILE A 76 5.16 -4.96 -0.80
N THR A 77 4.58 -4.09 0.01
CA THR A 77 4.90 -3.98 1.45
C THR A 77 4.55 -5.28 2.16
N PHE A 78 3.37 -5.83 1.89
CA PHE A 78 2.93 -7.10 2.46
C PHE A 78 3.86 -8.26 2.08
N PHE A 79 4.30 -8.30 0.80
CA PHE A 79 5.27 -9.29 0.36
C PHE A 79 6.59 -9.19 1.14
N PHE A 80 7.13 -7.99 1.33
CA PHE A 80 8.36 -7.81 2.11
C PHE A 80 8.20 -8.15 3.59
N GLU A 81 7.01 -7.93 4.16
CA GLU A 81 6.73 -8.24 5.56
C GLU A 81 6.44 -9.73 5.80
N HIS A 82 5.80 -10.42 4.85
CA HIS A 82 5.26 -11.76 5.06
C HIS A 82 5.79 -12.83 4.09
N GLY A 83 6.44 -12.46 3.00
CA GLY A 83 7.04 -13.37 2.03
C GLY A 83 6.06 -14.02 1.05
N PHE A 84 4.79 -13.65 1.10
CA PHE A 84 3.74 -14.11 0.18
C PHE A 84 2.80 -12.98 -0.21
N ILE A 85 1.88 -13.23 -1.13
CA ILE A 85 0.90 -12.25 -1.57
C ILE A 85 -0.49 -12.87 -1.70
N ASP A 86 -1.50 -12.07 -1.37
CA ASP A 86 -2.91 -12.39 -1.55
C ASP A 86 -3.47 -11.58 -2.74
N ASN A 87 -4.32 -12.22 -3.56
CA ASN A 87 -4.97 -11.60 -4.71
C ASN A 87 -6.01 -10.54 -4.34
N SER A 88 -6.41 -10.46 -3.09
CA SER A 88 -7.32 -9.44 -2.58
C SER A 88 -6.70 -8.04 -2.51
N PHE A 89 -5.38 -7.91 -2.66
CA PHE A 89 -4.73 -6.61 -2.74
C PHE A 89 -5.13 -5.89 -4.02
N ASN A 90 -5.84 -4.80 -3.88
CA ASN A 90 -6.40 -4.00 -4.96
C ASN A 90 -6.09 -2.50 -4.82
N SER A 91 -5.05 -2.17 -4.06
CA SER A 91 -4.65 -0.79 -3.82
C SER A 91 -3.14 -0.61 -3.84
N PHE A 92 -2.69 0.58 -4.23
CA PHE A 92 -1.33 1.06 -3.97
C PHE A 92 -1.38 2.48 -3.41
N GLU A 93 -0.30 2.91 -2.78
CA GLU A 93 -0.22 4.20 -2.11
C GLU A 93 1.04 4.95 -2.54
N ILE A 94 0.89 6.25 -2.69
CA ILE A 94 1.99 7.20 -2.75
C ILE A 94 2.02 7.95 -1.43
N LYS A 95 3.12 7.84 -0.71
CA LYS A 95 3.26 8.46 0.61
C LYS A 95 3.39 9.97 0.54
N SER A 96 2.90 10.60 1.60
CA SER A 96 3.11 12.02 1.87
C SER A 96 4.58 12.41 1.69
N GLY A 97 4.82 13.48 0.95
CA GLY A 97 6.15 14.01 0.68
C GLY A 97 6.92 13.35 -0.46
N GLU A 98 6.46 12.23 -1.04
CA GLU A 98 7.10 11.59 -2.18
C GLU A 98 6.90 12.39 -3.47
N LEU A 99 5.71 12.96 -3.66
CA LEU A 99 5.40 13.75 -4.85
C LEU A 99 5.92 15.18 -4.72
N LYS A 100 6.88 15.51 -5.59
CA LYS A 100 7.49 16.83 -5.68
C LYS A 100 7.42 17.36 -7.12
N PHE A 101 7.01 18.61 -7.26
CA PHE A 101 6.85 19.27 -8.55
C PHE A 101 7.57 20.59 -8.56
N THR A 102 8.26 20.89 -9.64
CA THR A 102 8.78 22.23 -9.88
C THR A 102 7.83 22.93 -10.86
N LEU A 103 7.08 23.90 -10.36
CA LEU A 103 6.10 24.65 -11.13
C LEU A 103 6.47 26.12 -11.13
N LYS A 104 6.42 26.73 -12.32
CA LYS A 104 6.60 28.17 -12.49
C LYS A 104 5.22 28.83 -12.43
N ASN A 105 5.16 30.03 -11.83
CA ASN A 105 3.96 30.90 -11.84
C ASN A 105 2.69 30.34 -11.18
N VAL A 106 2.82 29.49 -10.16
CA VAL A 106 1.69 29.11 -9.32
C VAL A 106 1.41 30.25 -8.35
N LEU A 107 0.32 30.98 -8.60
CA LEU A 107 -0.07 32.17 -7.81
C LEU A 107 -0.80 31.76 -6.53
N GLN A 108 -1.60 30.71 -6.58
CA GLN A 108 -2.38 30.21 -5.43
C GLN A 108 -2.24 28.69 -5.32
N TYR A 109 -2.14 28.19 -4.10
CA TYR A 109 -2.19 26.78 -3.77
C TYR A 109 -2.66 26.58 -2.34
N ASP A 110 -3.32 25.46 -2.07
CA ASP A 110 -3.78 25.13 -0.72
C ASP A 110 -2.61 24.68 0.16
N LYS A 111 -2.29 25.50 1.17
CA LYS A 111 -1.20 25.23 2.13
C LYS A 111 -1.47 24.02 3.03
N ASN A 112 -2.71 23.54 3.13
CA ASN A 112 -3.03 22.33 3.87
C ASN A 112 -2.49 21.10 3.14
N TYR A 113 -2.59 21.09 1.81
CA TYR A 113 -2.16 19.97 0.97
C TYR A 113 -0.73 20.10 0.42
N PHE A 114 -0.19 21.31 0.37
CA PHE A 114 1.13 21.54 -0.21
C PHE A 114 2.05 22.30 0.72
N SER A 115 3.33 21.92 0.73
CA SER A 115 4.42 22.77 1.16
C SER A 115 5.20 23.27 -0.04
N LYS A 116 5.72 24.50 0.02
CA LYS A 116 6.54 25.11 -1.03
C LYS A 116 7.89 25.50 -0.46
N LYS A 117 8.96 25.05 -1.12
CA LYS A 117 10.33 25.50 -0.85
C LYS A 117 10.94 25.93 -2.18
N ASN A 118 11.23 27.22 -2.32
CA ASN A 118 11.61 27.85 -3.59
C ASN A 118 10.48 27.65 -4.64
N SER A 119 10.80 27.06 -5.79
CA SER A 119 9.82 26.69 -6.84
C SER A 119 9.33 25.24 -6.75
N THR A 120 9.73 24.50 -5.72
CA THR A 120 9.34 23.10 -5.54
C THR A 120 8.15 23.00 -4.61
N PHE A 121 7.09 22.36 -5.07
CA PHE A 121 5.90 22.01 -4.31
C PHE A 121 5.99 20.54 -3.88
N THR A 122 5.67 20.26 -2.63
CA THR A 122 5.60 18.90 -2.09
C THR A 122 4.18 18.64 -1.59
N PHE A 123 3.55 17.57 -2.06
CA PHE A 123 2.24 17.15 -1.60
C PHE A 123 2.36 16.47 -0.23
N LYS A 124 1.49 16.84 0.73
CA LYS A 124 1.62 16.46 2.14
C LYS A 124 0.75 15.28 2.58
N GLU A 125 -0.15 14.83 1.72
CA GLU A 125 -1.09 13.75 2.04
C GLU A 125 -0.72 12.45 1.34
N ASP A 126 -1.09 11.33 1.94
CA ASP A 126 -1.00 10.03 1.30
C ASP A 126 -2.08 9.91 0.21
N ILE A 127 -1.73 9.33 -0.93
CA ILE A 127 -2.68 9.08 -2.02
C ILE A 127 -2.88 7.58 -2.15
N ASN A 128 -4.08 7.12 -1.82
CA ASN A 128 -4.47 5.72 -1.98
C ASN A 128 -5.19 5.52 -3.32
N PHE A 129 -4.68 4.60 -4.12
CA PHE A 129 -5.26 4.21 -5.40
C PHE A 129 -5.93 2.86 -5.25
N THR A 130 -7.18 2.78 -5.67
CA THR A 130 -7.97 1.53 -5.69
C THR A 130 -8.55 1.31 -7.07
N ASN A 131 -8.92 0.07 -7.40
CA ASN A 131 -9.42 -0.26 -8.73
C ASN A 131 -10.71 0.47 -9.13
N ASN A 132 -11.48 1.00 -8.18
CA ASN A 132 -12.86 1.41 -8.44
C ASN A 132 -13.10 2.92 -8.38
N ASN A 133 -12.27 3.69 -7.68
CA ASN A 133 -12.54 5.11 -7.43
C ASN A 133 -11.28 5.97 -7.49
N ILE A 134 -11.42 7.16 -8.05
CA ILE A 134 -10.37 8.17 -8.01
C ILE A 134 -10.28 8.74 -6.59
N SER A 135 -9.11 8.66 -5.99
CA SER A 135 -8.84 9.18 -4.65
C SER A 135 -9.06 10.68 -4.58
N ASN A 136 -9.77 11.15 -3.56
CA ASN A 136 -9.95 12.58 -3.32
C ASN A 136 -8.61 13.31 -3.17
N ASN A 137 -7.61 12.69 -2.52
CA ASN A 137 -6.29 13.27 -2.38
C ASN A 137 -5.56 13.36 -3.73
N PHE A 138 -5.83 12.44 -4.67
CA PHE A 138 -5.30 12.57 -6.03
C PHE A 138 -5.96 13.74 -6.79
N ILE A 139 -7.26 13.95 -6.62
CA ILE A 139 -7.97 15.12 -7.17
C ILE A 139 -7.37 16.40 -6.59
N LYS A 140 -7.20 16.47 -5.28
CA LYS A 140 -6.57 17.61 -4.60
C LYS A 140 -5.15 17.89 -5.07
N LEU A 141 -4.38 16.83 -5.30
CA LEU A 141 -3.06 16.96 -5.93
C LEU A 141 -3.13 17.65 -7.29
N LEU A 142 -4.10 17.28 -8.12
CA LEU A 142 -4.23 17.83 -9.46
C LEU A 142 -4.70 19.30 -9.48
N GLU A 143 -5.31 19.79 -8.41
CA GLU A 143 -5.77 21.18 -8.32
C GLU A 143 -4.64 22.23 -8.38
N ILE A 144 -3.39 21.84 -8.09
CA ILE A 144 -2.23 22.75 -8.25
C ILE A 144 -1.93 23.07 -9.72
N PHE A 145 -2.38 22.22 -10.64
CA PHE A 145 -2.20 22.42 -12.08
C PHE A 145 -3.39 23.22 -12.66
N PRO A 146 -3.14 24.05 -13.69
CA PRO A 146 -4.21 24.67 -14.46
C PRO A 146 -5.20 23.62 -14.98
N SER A 147 -6.49 23.95 -15.05
CA SER A 147 -7.56 23.00 -15.41
C SER A 147 -7.28 22.25 -16.72
N ASN A 148 -6.78 22.94 -17.75
CA ASN A 148 -6.41 22.37 -19.03
C ASN A 148 -5.15 21.47 -18.99
N GLN A 149 -4.41 21.46 -17.89
CA GLN A 149 -3.19 20.63 -17.71
C GLN A 149 -3.39 19.46 -16.75
N ARG A 150 -4.50 19.42 -15.99
CA ARG A 150 -4.73 18.39 -14.96
C ARG A 150 -4.70 16.97 -15.50
N TYR A 151 -5.32 16.77 -16.65
CA TYR A 151 -5.31 15.46 -17.32
C TYR A 151 -3.89 15.03 -17.67
N THR A 152 -3.15 15.88 -18.37
CA THR A 152 -1.75 15.59 -18.75
C THR A 152 -0.87 15.36 -17.52
N ALA A 153 -1.07 16.14 -16.46
CA ALA A 153 -0.36 15.95 -15.20
C ALA A 153 -0.68 14.60 -14.55
N ALA A 154 -1.95 14.18 -14.52
CA ALA A 154 -2.37 12.89 -13.99
C ALA A 154 -1.70 11.72 -14.73
N ILE A 155 -1.77 11.73 -16.06
CA ILE A 155 -1.14 10.72 -16.92
C ILE A 155 0.38 10.68 -16.68
N LYS A 156 1.04 11.83 -16.59
CA LYS A 156 2.48 11.91 -16.37
C LYS A 156 2.88 11.34 -15.00
N ILE A 157 2.13 11.65 -13.94
CA ILE A 157 2.38 11.13 -12.60
C ILE A 157 2.27 9.61 -12.61
N LEU A 158 1.17 9.06 -13.09
CA LEU A 158 0.93 7.61 -13.10
C LEU A 158 1.94 6.86 -13.95
N ASN A 159 2.28 7.36 -15.14
CA ASN A 159 3.30 6.77 -15.98
C ASN A 159 4.70 6.83 -15.36
N THR A 160 5.01 7.88 -14.58
CA THR A 160 6.28 7.94 -13.84
C THR A 160 6.35 6.78 -12.84
N TYR A 161 5.29 6.52 -12.07
CA TYR A 161 5.24 5.38 -11.15
C TYR A 161 5.26 4.03 -11.88
N LYS A 162 4.52 3.90 -12.97
CA LYS A 162 4.58 2.70 -13.81
C LYS A 162 6.00 2.40 -14.28
N ASN A 163 6.72 3.40 -14.76
CA ASN A 163 8.09 3.26 -15.22
C ASN A 163 9.10 2.97 -14.10
N LEU A 164 8.83 3.39 -12.87
CA LEU A 164 9.64 3.04 -11.70
C LEU A 164 9.41 1.59 -11.25
N ILE A 165 8.20 1.09 -11.39
CA ILE A 165 7.79 -0.23 -10.89
C ILE A 165 8.04 -1.33 -11.93
N SER A 166 7.81 -1.06 -13.23
CA SER A 166 7.96 -2.06 -14.30
C SER A 166 9.32 -2.76 -14.32
N PRO A 167 10.46 -2.07 -14.14
CA PRO A 167 11.77 -2.73 -14.13
C PRO A 167 12.01 -3.63 -12.92
N MET A 168 11.16 -3.54 -11.89
CA MET A 168 11.26 -4.42 -10.71
C MET A 168 10.79 -5.84 -11.02
N LYS A 169 9.99 -6.03 -12.08
CA LYS A 169 9.60 -7.35 -12.55
C LYS A 169 10.82 -8.01 -13.20
N ASP A 170 11.26 -9.11 -12.62
CA ASP A 170 12.41 -9.84 -13.14
C ASP A 170 11.94 -11.10 -13.87
N ASP A 171 11.96 -11.04 -15.19
CA ASP A 171 11.58 -12.16 -16.05
C ASP A 171 12.73 -13.17 -16.25
N LYS A 172 13.93 -12.85 -15.75
CA LYS A 172 15.15 -13.67 -15.97
C LYS A 172 15.45 -14.66 -14.86
N PHE A 173 14.76 -14.54 -13.72
CA PHE A 173 15.00 -15.44 -12.60
C PHE A 173 14.30 -16.80 -12.76
N ASN A 174 15.02 -17.83 -12.32
CA ASN A 174 14.62 -19.23 -12.35
C ASN A 174 13.17 -19.40 -11.82
N GLU A 175 12.26 -19.85 -12.66
CA GLU A 175 10.81 -19.99 -12.41
C GLU A 175 10.46 -20.83 -11.18
N ASN A 176 11.46 -21.51 -10.57
CA ASN A 176 11.27 -22.41 -9.44
C ASN A 176 11.24 -21.73 -8.07
N SER A 177 11.58 -20.44 -7.96
CA SER A 177 11.54 -19.73 -6.69
C SER A 177 10.14 -19.19 -6.37
N LEU A 178 9.46 -19.78 -5.38
CA LEU A 178 8.17 -19.30 -4.89
C LEU A 178 8.20 -17.84 -4.44
N ILE A 179 9.32 -17.43 -3.83
CA ILE A 179 9.54 -16.06 -3.36
C ILE A 179 9.50 -15.09 -4.55
N LEU A 180 10.17 -15.45 -5.64
CA LEU A 180 10.24 -14.60 -6.82
C LEU A 180 8.91 -14.55 -7.57
N LYS A 181 8.18 -15.68 -7.66
CA LYS A 181 6.82 -15.70 -8.18
C LYS A 181 5.89 -14.75 -7.42
N ASN A 182 5.96 -14.76 -6.09
CA ASN A 182 5.16 -13.87 -5.25
C ASN A 182 5.59 -12.41 -5.41
N PHE A 183 6.88 -12.13 -5.53
CA PHE A 183 7.37 -10.77 -5.79
C PHE A 183 6.87 -10.24 -7.14
N ASN A 184 7.08 -10.98 -8.23
CA ASN A 184 6.61 -10.60 -9.57
C ASN A 184 5.10 -10.37 -9.59
N ARG A 185 4.34 -11.24 -8.90
CA ARG A 185 2.89 -11.05 -8.76
C ARG A 185 2.54 -9.76 -8.01
N SER A 186 3.29 -9.37 -6.99
CA SER A 186 3.06 -8.11 -6.30
C SER A 186 3.30 -6.91 -7.21
N VAL A 187 4.33 -6.97 -8.04
CA VAL A 187 4.62 -5.94 -9.05
C VAL A 187 3.49 -5.88 -10.09
N GLU A 188 3.03 -7.03 -10.60
CA GLU A 188 1.91 -7.09 -11.55
C GLU A 188 0.62 -6.49 -11.00
N LEU A 189 0.28 -6.76 -9.74
CA LEU A 189 -0.89 -6.15 -9.10
C LEU A 189 -0.79 -4.63 -9.06
N TYR A 190 0.37 -4.08 -8.74
CA TYR A 190 0.59 -2.63 -8.77
C TYR A 190 0.43 -2.05 -10.18
N LEU A 191 1.04 -2.68 -11.19
CA LEU A 191 0.95 -2.24 -12.57
C LEU A 191 -0.51 -2.25 -13.06
N ASN A 192 -1.26 -3.31 -12.73
CA ASN A 192 -2.67 -3.42 -13.08
C ASN A 192 -3.53 -2.31 -12.44
N ILE A 193 -3.25 -1.94 -11.19
CA ILE A 193 -3.96 -0.84 -10.53
C ILE A 193 -3.66 0.48 -11.24
N ILE A 194 -2.40 0.75 -11.57
CA ILE A 194 -2.00 1.96 -12.31
C ILE A 194 -2.68 2.01 -13.68
N ASP A 195 -2.70 0.90 -14.42
CA ASP A 195 -3.33 0.82 -15.73
C ASP A 195 -4.85 1.01 -15.67
N ASN A 196 -5.51 0.44 -14.66
CA ASN A 196 -6.94 0.68 -14.42
C ASN A 196 -7.22 2.16 -14.11
N TYR A 197 -6.35 2.78 -13.32
CA TYR A 197 -6.48 4.20 -12.99
C TYR A 197 -6.28 5.10 -14.20
N LEU A 198 -5.30 4.80 -15.05
CA LEU A 198 -5.10 5.48 -16.32
C LEU A 198 -6.35 5.40 -17.20
N ARG A 199 -6.96 4.22 -17.31
CA ARG A 199 -8.23 4.02 -18.07
C ARG A 199 -9.38 4.84 -17.47
N LEU A 200 -9.52 4.87 -16.14
CA LEU A 200 -10.56 5.65 -15.46
C LEU A 200 -10.41 7.15 -15.74
N ILE A 201 -9.18 7.65 -15.69
CA ILE A 201 -8.88 9.05 -15.99
C ILE A 201 -9.20 9.36 -17.45
N MET A 202 -8.76 8.54 -18.39
CA MET A 202 -9.05 8.73 -19.82
C MET A 202 -10.56 8.76 -20.07
N LYS A 203 -11.31 7.80 -19.55
CA LYS A 203 -12.77 7.73 -19.71
C LYS A 203 -13.52 8.94 -19.13
N ASN A 204 -13.03 9.52 -18.04
CA ASN A 204 -13.65 10.67 -17.43
C ASN A 204 -13.36 11.98 -18.20
N TYR A 205 -12.22 12.05 -18.89
CA TYR A 205 -11.86 13.23 -19.69
C TYR A 205 -12.42 13.20 -21.12
N GLU A 206 -12.70 12.04 -21.70
CA GLU A 206 -13.38 11.92 -22.99
C GLU A 206 -14.87 12.33 -22.94
N LYS A 207 -15.43 12.45 -21.73
CA LYS A 207 -16.84 12.83 -21.52
C LYS A 207 -17.05 14.33 -21.28
N ASN A 208 -15.99 15.12 -21.15
CA ASN A 208 -16.00 16.56 -20.94
C ASN A 208 -15.35 17.28 -22.12
#